data_fd60300103fc42588c576873e21b9cc6
#
_entry.id   fd60300103fc42588c576873e21b9cc6
#
_cell.length_a   1.000
_cell.length_b   1.000
_cell.length_c   1.000
_cell.angle_alpha   90.00
_cell.angle_beta   90.00
_cell.angle_gamma   90.00
#
_symmetry.space_group_name_H-M   'P 1'
#
loop_
_entity.id
_entity.type
_entity.pdbx_description
1 polymer ?
#
loop_
_entity_poly.entity_id
_entity_poly.type
_entity_poly.pdbx_seq_one_letter_code
_entity_poly.pdbx_strand_id
1 'polypeptide(L)'
;MSGGRLPRLLALAAVVGGACAPGSRPATEAVPAPATLKAAFRGAFLVGAALNAAQFSGQDTAEAALVAAQFNTISPENALKWEAVHPRPGGYDFAAADRYVAFGERHGMFIVGHNLVWHNQVPRWVFEDADGNPVGRDTLIARMREHIFTVVGRYRGRIGGWDVVNEALNDDGSLRATPWERIIGDDYLTLAFRFAHEADPAAQLYYNDYSLAGAPKRLGVVALVRRLQAAGVPVAGVGMQNHDGLDYPALAALDSSIAAFAALGVKVMITELDVDVLPRAMRQTGADVGQRAAARPDLNPWPDALPDSMQQALARRYADLFGVFYRHRGEVARVTFWGVTDRDSWKNNWPVPGRTNYPLLFGRDGRPKPAFDAVLAVARRGATAP
;
A
#
# COMPACT_ATOMS: atom_id res chain seq x y z
N MET A 1 74.98 -76.53 -36.34
CA MET A 1 75.23 -75.24 -37.03
C MET A 1 74.08 -74.31 -36.64
N SER A 2 74.18 -73.66 -35.59
CA SER A 2 73.14 -72.77 -35.19
C SER A 2 73.67 -71.89 -34.04
N GLY A 3 73.80 -70.68 -34.24
CA GLY A 3 74.20 -69.70 -33.25
C GLY A 3 73.02 -69.05 -32.56
N GLY A 4 72.87 -69.37 -31.28
CA GLY A 4 71.91 -68.66 -30.45
C GLY A 4 72.51 -67.37 -29.91
N ARG A 5 71.77 -66.32 -30.02
CA ARG A 5 72.05 -64.98 -29.37
C ARG A 5 71.01 -64.75 -28.30
N LEU A 6 71.46 -64.53 -27.04
CA LEU A 6 70.68 -64.04 -25.95
C LEU A 6 70.36 -62.50 -26.13
N PRO A 7 69.16 -62.05 -25.76
CA PRO A 7 68.91 -60.63 -25.68
C PRO A 7 69.22 -60.06 -24.30
N ARG A 8 69.76 -58.89 -24.29
CA ARG A 8 70.05 -58.07 -23.13
C ARG A 8 68.78 -57.50 -22.54
N LEU A 9 68.57 -57.65 -21.23
CA LEU A 9 67.55 -56.95 -20.47
C LEU A 9 67.97 -55.49 -20.31
N LEU A 10 67.12 -54.54 -20.78
CA LEU A 10 67.15 -53.11 -20.39
C LEU A 10 66.21 -52.93 -19.21
N ALA A 11 66.73 -52.43 -18.08
CA ALA A 11 65.96 -52.01 -16.96
C ALA A 11 65.39 -50.60 -17.25
N LEU A 12 64.09 -50.48 -17.29
CA LEU A 12 63.38 -49.24 -17.42
C LEU A 12 63.14 -48.68 -16.02
N ALA A 13 63.78 -47.56 -15.63
CA ALA A 13 63.49 -46.85 -14.40
C ALA A 13 62.22 -46.01 -14.57
N ALA A 14 61.15 -46.37 -13.85
CA ALA A 14 59.94 -45.61 -13.80
C ALA A 14 60.09 -44.39 -12.87
N VAL A 15 60.12 -43.18 -13.43
CA VAL A 15 60.01 -41.94 -12.69
C VAL A 15 58.56 -41.70 -12.35
N VAL A 16 58.19 -41.82 -11.07
CA VAL A 16 56.87 -41.49 -10.55
C VAL A 16 56.81 -39.95 -10.39
N GLY A 17 56.25 -39.27 -11.39
CA GLY A 17 55.92 -37.85 -11.33
C GLY A 17 54.69 -37.67 -10.43
N GLY A 18 54.87 -37.13 -9.23
CA GLY A 18 53.79 -36.68 -8.36
C GLY A 18 53.05 -35.46 -8.98
N ALA A 19 51.88 -35.69 -9.53
CA ALA A 19 50.97 -34.62 -9.93
C ALA A 19 50.37 -33.99 -8.66
N CYS A 20 50.80 -32.76 -8.33
CA CYS A 20 50.10 -31.92 -7.37
C CYS A 20 48.71 -31.59 -7.95
N ALA A 21 47.65 -32.10 -7.38
CA ALA A 21 46.29 -31.70 -7.66
C ALA A 21 46.10 -30.21 -7.24
N PRO A 22 45.55 -29.33 -8.05
CA PRO A 22 45.24 -27.96 -7.63
C PRO A 22 44.22 -28.03 -6.50
N GLY A 23 44.61 -27.53 -5.32
CA GLY A 23 43.68 -27.40 -4.19
C GLY A 23 42.44 -26.61 -4.62
N SER A 24 41.29 -27.23 -4.51
CA SER A 24 40.00 -26.59 -4.66
C SER A 24 39.93 -25.43 -3.64
N ARG A 25 39.94 -24.19 -4.13
CA ARG A 25 39.58 -23.01 -3.30
C ARG A 25 38.22 -23.28 -2.70
N PRO A 26 38.01 -23.07 -1.39
CA PRO A 26 36.69 -23.13 -0.83
C PRO A 26 35.82 -22.08 -1.58
N ALA A 27 34.66 -22.54 -2.08
CA ALA A 27 33.68 -21.66 -2.65
C ALA A 27 33.34 -20.62 -1.57
N THR A 28 33.64 -19.36 -1.84
CA THR A 28 33.15 -18.24 -1.01
C THR A 28 31.64 -18.39 -0.97
N GLU A 29 31.08 -18.77 0.19
CA GLU A 29 29.63 -18.71 0.42
C GLU A 29 29.18 -17.32 0.01
N ALA A 30 28.34 -17.25 -1.03
CA ALA A 30 27.76 -16.00 -1.46
C ALA A 30 26.94 -15.45 -0.28
N VAL A 31 27.31 -14.26 0.22
CA VAL A 31 26.53 -13.56 1.24
C VAL A 31 25.11 -13.47 0.72
N PRO A 32 24.12 -14.03 1.42
CA PRO A 32 22.74 -14.00 0.92
C PRO A 32 22.34 -12.55 0.67
N ALA A 33 21.76 -12.29 -0.50
CA ALA A 33 21.26 -10.96 -0.83
C ALA A 33 20.34 -10.46 0.30
N PRO A 34 20.44 -9.19 0.71
CA PRO A 34 19.62 -8.66 1.79
C PRO A 34 18.14 -8.94 1.51
N ALA A 35 17.45 -9.48 2.52
CA ALA A 35 16.04 -9.81 2.39
C ALA A 35 15.22 -8.55 2.09
N THR A 36 14.37 -8.61 1.05
CA THR A 36 13.45 -7.52 0.71
C THR A 36 12.05 -7.83 1.22
N LEU A 37 11.23 -6.81 1.48
CA LEU A 37 9.85 -6.98 1.94
C LEU A 37 9.06 -7.87 0.98
N LYS A 38 9.08 -7.58 -0.33
CA LYS A 38 8.36 -8.37 -1.34
C LYS A 38 8.82 -9.83 -1.41
N ALA A 39 10.09 -10.10 -1.11
CA ALA A 39 10.60 -11.48 -1.10
C ALA A 39 10.24 -12.20 0.20
N ALA A 40 10.31 -11.50 1.34
CA ALA A 40 10.00 -12.06 2.66
C ALA A 40 8.53 -12.50 2.79
N PHE A 41 7.61 -11.73 2.21
CA PHE A 41 6.17 -12.02 2.25
C PHE A 41 5.64 -12.72 1.00
N ARG A 42 6.53 -13.24 0.15
CA ARG A 42 6.12 -14.03 -1.03
C ARG A 42 5.26 -15.21 -0.63
N GLY A 43 4.07 -15.33 -1.24
CA GLY A 43 3.11 -16.38 -0.93
C GLY A 43 2.21 -16.09 0.27
N ALA A 44 2.44 -14.97 0.98
CA ALA A 44 1.52 -14.48 2.02
C ALA A 44 0.61 -13.38 1.46
N PHE A 45 1.18 -12.23 1.14
CA PHE A 45 0.47 -11.08 0.58
C PHE A 45 1.46 -10.16 -0.17
N LEU A 46 0.92 -9.27 -1.02
CA LEU A 46 1.72 -8.23 -1.65
C LEU A 46 2.12 -7.17 -0.62
N VAL A 47 3.33 -6.61 -0.78
CA VAL A 47 3.78 -5.49 0.05
C VAL A 47 4.06 -4.28 -0.85
N GLY A 48 3.50 -3.13 -0.49
CA GLY A 48 3.55 -1.94 -1.31
C GLY A 48 3.77 -0.64 -0.58
N ALA A 49 3.81 0.43 -1.37
CA ALA A 49 3.87 1.80 -0.85
C ALA A 49 2.99 2.74 -1.69
N ALA A 50 2.46 3.78 -1.05
CA ALA A 50 1.90 4.92 -1.74
C ALA A 50 3.04 5.80 -2.27
N LEU A 51 2.91 6.25 -3.52
CA LEU A 51 3.94 7.01 -4.21
C LEU A 51 3.51 8.44 -4.50
N ASN A 52 4.39 9.38 -4.22
CA ASN A 52 4.26 10.75 -4.68
C ASN A 52 4.87 10.96 -6.08
N ALA A 53 4.65 12.13 -6.67
CA ALA A 53 5.06 12.41 -8.04
C ALA A 53 6.58 12.33 -8.26
N ALA A 54 7.40 12.70 -7.27
CA ALA A 54 8.87 12.70 -7.42
C ALA A 54 9.40 11.28 -7.64
N GLN A 55 8.81 10.28 -6.97
CA GLN A 55 9.25 8.89 -7.00
C GLN A 55 8.99 8.22 -8.36
N PHE A 56 7.81 8.43 -8.95
CA PHE A 56 7.48 7.77 -10.23
C PHE A 56 7.82 8.61 -11.47
N SER A 57 8.15 9.90 -11.32
CA SER A 57 8.55 10.75 -12.45
C SER A 57 10.05 10.71 -12.78
N GLY A 58 10.86 10.08 -11.93
CA GLY A 58 12.31 10.05 -12.06
C GLY A 58 13.03 11.26 -11.44
N GLN A 59 12.32 12.12 -10.71
CA GLN A 59 12.94 13.22 -9.96
C GLN A 59 13.70 12.72 -8.72
N ASP A 60 13.14 11.75 -8.02
CA ASP A 60 13.81 11.05 -6.91
C ASP A 60 14.17 9.62 -7.32
N THR A 61 15.34 9.49 -7.92
CA THR A 61 15.84 8.18 -8.39
C THR A 61 16.23 7.25 -7.26
N ALA A 62 16.62 7.79 -6.09
CA ALA A 62 17.02 6.99 -4.93
C ALA A 62 15.79 6.29 -4.32
N GLU A 63 14.70 7.03 -4.08
CA GLU A 63 13.47 6.43 -3.59
C GLU A 63 12.80 5.55 -4.64
N ALA A 64 12.84 5.90 -5.93
CA ALA A 64 12.37 5.04 -7.01
C ALA A 64 13.08 3.67 -7.01
N ALA A 65 14.41 3.66 -6.80
CA ALA A 65 15.18 2.43 -6.68
C ALA A 65 14.81 1.62 -5.42
N LEU A 66 14.58 2.31 -4.28
CA LEU A 66 14.12 1.69 -3.04
C LEU A 66 12.74 1.03 -3.24
N VAL A 67 11.81 1.73 -3.89
CA VAL A 67 10.49 1.18 -4.24
C VAL A 67 10.63 -0.08 -5.10
N ALA A 68 11.41 -0.02 -6.16
CA ALA A 68 11.63 -1.15 -7.06
C ALA A 68 12.27 -2.36 -6.34
N ALA A 69 13.14 -2.11 -5.36
CA ALA A 69 13.80 -3.17 -4.59
C ALA A 69 12.86 -3.82 -3.58
N GLN A 70 12.05 -3.05 -2.85
CA GLN A 70 11.33 -3.52 -1.68
C GLN A 70 9.88 -3.96 -1.94
N PHE A 71 9.20 -3.39 -2.93
CA PHE A 71 7.75 -3.50 -3.10
C PHE A 71 7.36 -4.23 -4.39
N ASN A 72 6.15 -4.80 -4.41
CA ASN A 72 5.54 -5.46 -5.57
C ASN A 72 4.09 -4.99 -5.83
N THR A 73 3.63 -3.99 -5.11
CA THR A 73 2.38 -3.26 -5.37
C THR A 73 2.57 -1.78 -5.05
N ILE A 74 1.81 -0.92 -5.73
CA ILE A 74 1.86 0.54 -5.52
C ILE A 74 0.46 1.13 -5.52
N SER A 75 0.29 2.24 -4.77
CA SER A 75 -0.87 3.13 -4.80
C SER A 75 -0.42 4.55 -5.13
N PRO A 76 -1.20 5.39 -5.82
CA PRO A 76 -0.84 6.78 -6.01
C PRO A 76 -1.28 7.60 -4.80
N GLU A 77 -0.40 8.41 -4.23
CA GLU A 77 -0.78 9.28 -3.12
C GLU A 77 -1.84 10.32 -3.54
N ASN A 78 -1.64 10.96 -4.70
CA ASN A 78 -2.55 12.01 -5.20
C ASN A 78 -2.84 11.93 -6.70
N ALA A 79 -2.01 11.25 -7.51
CA ALA A 79 -2.01 11.38 -8.96
C ALA A 79 -3.29 10.91 -9.67
N LEU A 80 -4.16 10.13 -9.02
CA LEU A 80 -5.43 9.65 -9.56
C LEU A 80 -6.66 10.21 -8.83
N LYS A 81 -6.47 11.12 -7.86
CA LYS A 81 -7.60 11.81 -7.22
C LYS A 81 -8.29 12.74 -8.21
N TRP A 82 -9.58 12.97 -8.01
CA TRP A 82 -10.41 13.72 -8.96
C TRP A 82 -9.84 15.09 -9.32
N GLU A 83 -9.42 15.88 -8.33
CA GLU A 83 -8.85 17.22 -8.58
C GLU A 83 -7.56 17.20 -9.40
N ALA A 84 -6.81 16.09 -9.38
CA ALA A 84 -5.58 15.92 -10.15
C ALA A 84 -5.87 15.54 -11.60
N VAL A 85 -6.74 14.54 -11.83
CA VAL A 85 -7.00 14.01 -13.17
C VAL A 85 -8.14 14.70 -13.92
N HIS A 86 -9.08 15.36 -13.22
CA HIS A 86 -10.25 16.00 -13.83
C HIS A 86 -10.54 17.36 -13.14
N PRO A 87 -9.61 18.34 -13.21
CA PRO A 87 -9.67 19.59 -12.46
C PRO A 87 -10.78 20.56 -12.92
N ARG A 88 -11.31 20.42 -14.14
CA ARG A 88 -12.33 21.29 -14.73
C ARG A 88 -13.26 20.50 -15.65
N PRO A 89 -14.50 20.98 -15.89
CA PRO A 89 -15.44 20.31 -16.80
C PRO A 89 -14.81 20.01 -18.16
N GLY A 90 -14.87 18.74 -18.62
CA GLY A 90 -14.30 18.29 -19.88
C GLY A 90 -12.77 18.41 -20.00
N GLY A 91 -12.08 18.78 -18.92
CA GLY A 91 -10.63 18.96 -18.89
C GLY A 91 -9.93 17.92 -18.05
N TYR A 92 -9.29 16.93 -18.70
CA TYR A 92 -8.50 15.89 -18.03
C TYR A 92 -7.00 16.17 -18.13
N ASP A 93 -6.27 15.88 -17.04
CA ASP A 93 -4.81 15.84 -17.01
C ASP A 93 -4.34 14.48 -16.50
N PHE A 94 -3.88 13.64 -17.41
CA PHE A 94 -3.38 12.30 -17.10
C PHE A 94 -1.85 12.23 -17.00
N ALA A 95 -1.13 13.36 -17.15
CA ALA A 95 0.33 13.31 -17.26
C ALA A 95 1.02 12.67 -16.05
N ALA A 96 0.56 12.95 -14.84
CA ALA A 96 1.09 12.33 -13.63
C ALA A 96 0.63 10.86 -13.50
N ALA A 97 -0.65 10.61 -13.74
CA ALA A 97 -1.23 9.27 -13.66
C ALA A 97 -0.62 8.31 -14.70
N ASP A 98 -0.35 8.78 -15.92
CA ASP A 98 0.33 7.97 -16.94
C ASP A 98 1.74 7.56 -16.51
N ARG A 99 2.51 8.49 -15.92
CA ARG A 99 3.85 8.17 -15.36
C ARG A 99 3.79 7.18 -14.21
N TYR A 100 2.81 7.32 -13.33
CA TYR A 100 2.57 6.39 -12.22
C TYR A 100 2.28 4.97 -12.73
N VAL A 101 1.35 4.82 -13.66
CA VAL A 101 1.00 3.51 -14.25
C VAL A 101 2.20 2.92 -14.99
N ALA A 102 2.90 3.72 -15.82
CA ALA A 102 4.10 3.27 -16.53
C ALA A 102 5.24 2.86 -15.57
N PHE A 103 5.35 3.49 -14.40
CA PHE A 103 6.31 3.07 -13.37
C PHE A 103 5.96 1.67 -12.84
N GLY A 104 4.71 1.44 -12.48
CA GLY A 104 4.26 0.11 -12.01
C GLY A 104 4.46 -0.99 -13.04
N GLU A 105 4.13 -0.72 -14.31
CA GLU A 105 4.33 -1.66 -15.43
C GLU A 105 5.80 -2.02 -15.63
N ARG A 106 6.70 -1.01 -15.67
CA ARG A 106 8.14 -1.24 -15.82
C ARG A 106 8.73 -2.15 -14.74
N HIS A 107 8.17 -2.11 -13.54
CA HIS A 107 8.66 -2.89 -12.41
C HIS A 107 7.82 -4.14 -12.12
N GLY A 108 6.84 -4.47 -12.98
CA GLY A 108 5.97 -5.66 -12.83
C GLY A 108 5.16 -5.65 -11.53
N MET A 109 4.71 -4.48 -11.09
CA MET A 109 3.97 -4.30 -9.83
C MET A 109 2.46 -4.40 -10.04
N PHE A 110 1.75 -4.87 -9.02
CA PHE A 110 0.30 -4.70 -8.98
C PHE A 110 -0.04 -3.23 -8.74
N ILE A 111 -0.77 -2.63 -9.67
CA ILE A 111 -1.06 -1.20 -9.67
C ILE A 111 -2.47 -0.98 -9.11
N VAL A 112 -2.60 -0.10 -8.12
CA VAL A 112 -3.87 0.31 -7.52
C VAL A 112 -4.25 1.68 -8.01
N GLY A 113 -5.53 1.87 -8.36
CA GLY A 113 -6.12 3.19 -8.60
C GLY A 113 -6.77 3.73 -7.32
N HIS A 114 -6.34 4.87 -6.85
CA HIS A 114 -6.87 5.55 -5.67
C HIS A 114 -7.12 7.02 -5.99
N ASN A 115 -8.34 7.51 -5.90
CA ASN A 115 -9.64 6.85 -5.77
C ASN A 115 -10.65 7.44 -6.78
N LEU A 116 -11.78 6.75 -6.99
CA LEU A 116 -12.77 7.22 -7.98
C LEU A 116 -13.82 8.17 -7.36
N VAL A 117 -14.34 7.85 -6.18
CA VAL A 117 -15.37 8.65 -5.49
C VAL A 117 -14.96 8.89 -4.04
N TRP A 118 -14.76 10.14 -3.69
CA TRP A 118 -14.42 10.60 -2.34
C TRP A 118 -15.02 11.99 -2.12
N HIS A 119 -15.14 12.44 -0.89
CA HIS A 119 -15.69 13.77 -0.56
C HIS A 119 -14.62 14.84 -0.38
N ASN A 120 -13.33 14.46 -0.34
CA ASN A 120 -12.19 15.38 -0.35
C ASN A 120 -11.49 15.38 -1.71
N GLN A 121 -10.69 16.39 -1.98
CA GLN A 121 -9.89 16.55 -3.21
C GLN A 121 -10.71 16.33 -4.49
N VAL A 122 -11.94 16.88 -4.47
CA VAL A 122 -12.87 16.94 -5.61
C VAL A 122 -13.16 18.40 -5.92
N PRO A 123 -13.01 18.86 -7.18
CA PRO A 123 -13.30 20.24 -7.55
C PRO A 123 -14.76 20.60 -7.31
N ARG A 124 -15.02 21.85 -6.90
CA ARG A 124 -16.39 22.34 -6.60
C ARG A 124 -17.37 22.16 -7.76
N TRP A 125 -16.90 22.36 -9.00
CA TRP A 125 -17.74 22.22 -10.19
C TRP A 125 -18.41 20.83 -10.31
N VAL A 126 -17.89 19.80 -9.64
CA VAL A 126 -18.52 18.47 -9.64
C VAL A 126 -19.88 18.51 -8.97
N PHE A 127 -20.03 19.31 -7.92
CA PHE A 127 -21.23 19.42 -7.11
C PHE A 127 -22.05 20.67 -7.36
N GLU A 128 -21.49 21.66 -8.07
CA GLU A 128 -22.08 22.99 -8.27
C GLU A 128 -22.26 23.30 -9.76
N ASP A 129 -23.25 24.11 -10.07
CA ASP A 129 -23.44 24.73 -11.38
C ASP A 129 -22.58 26.01 -11.53
N ALA A 130 -22.72 26.74 -12.64
CA ALA A 130 -21.97 27.95 -12.91
C ALA A 130 -22.27 29.11 -11.93
N ASP A 131 -23.45 29.08 -11.30
CA ASP A 131 -23.88 30.09 -10.33
C ASP A 131 -23.51 29.70 -8.87
N GLY A 132 -22.87 28.52 -8.69
CA GLY A 132 -22.46 27.99 -7.39
C GLY A 132 -23.59 27.28 -6.62
N ASN A 133 -24.72 26.98 -7.26
CA ASN A 133 -25.80 26.20 -6.65
C ASN A 133 -25.52 24.70 -6.78
N PRO A 134 -26.00 23.87 -5.84
CA PRO A 134 -25.92 22.43 -5.98
C PRO A 134 -26.57 21.93 -7.27
N VAL A 135 -25.90 21.05 -8.00
CA VAL A 135 -26.50 20.43 -9.20
C VAL A 135 -27.57 19.43 -8.83
N GLY A 136 -28.47 19.14 -9.78
CA GLY A 136 -29.47 18.10 -9.60
C GLY A 136 -28.85 16.68 -9.62
N ARG A 137 -29.60 15.71 -9.06
CA ARG A 137 -29.23 14.31 -8.94
C ARG A 137 -28.72 13.70 -10.27
N ASP A 138 -29.48 13.84 -11.35
CA ASP A 138 -29.15 13.24 -12.63
C ASP A 138 -27.85 13.83 -13.23
N THR A 139 -27.63 15.12 -13.03
CA THR A 139 -26.39 15.79 -13.44
C THR A 139 -25.19 15.24 -12.69
N LEU A 140 -25.30 15.05 -11.36
CA LEU A 140 -24.19 14.51 -10.57
C LEU A 140 -23.92 13.04 -10.91
N ILE A 141 -24.95 12.23 -11.14
CA ILE A 141 -24.83 10.85 -11.63
C ILE A 141 -24.10 10.82 -12.99
N ALA A 142 -24.48 11.70 -13.92
CA ALA A 142 -23.83 11.78 -15.23
C ALA A 142 -22.34 12.17 -15.10
N ARG A 143 -22.00 13.14 -14.27
CA ARG A 143 -20.61 13.56 -14.00
C ARG A 143 -19.80 12.43 -13.37
N MET A 144 -20.35 11.72 -12.38
CA MET A 144 -19.72 10.56 -11.75
C MET A 144 -19.47 9.44 -12.77
N ARG A 145 -20.46 9.14 -13.61
CA ARG A 145 -20.35 8.12 -14.65
C ARG A 145 -19.26 8.48 -15.67
N GLU A 146 -19.30 9.71 -16.19
CA GLU A 146 -18.30 10.20 -17.16
C GLU A 146 -16.88 10.09 -16.60
N HIS A 147 -16.67 10.57 -15.36
CA HIS A 147 -15.36 10.50 -14.71
C HIS A 147 -14.87 9.06 -14.58
N ILE A 148 -15.69 8.16 -14.03
CA ILE A 148 -15.32 6.77 -13.82
C ILE A 148 -15.02 6.09 -15.16
N PHE A 149 -15.87 6.25 -16.17
CA PHE A 149 -15.65 5.64 -17.49
C PHE A 149 -14.38 6.16 -18.16
N THR A 150 -14.09 7.45 -18.03
CA THR A 150 -12.91 8.06 -18.63
C THR A 150 -11.64 7.59 -17.94
N VAL A 151 -11.61 7.64 -16.59
CA VAL A 151 -10.42 7.31 -15.80
C VAL A 151 -10.15 5.80 -15.81
N VAL A 152 -11.14 4.98 -15.47
CA VAL A 152 -10.99 3.53 -15.47
C VAL A 152 -10.76 3.00 -16.89
N GLY A 153 -11.51 3.51 -17.87
CA GLY A 153 -11.38 3.13 -19.27
C GLY A 153 -9.99 3.40 -19.85
N ARG A 154 -9.35 4.53 -19.46
CA ARG A 154 -7.98 4.85 -19.87
C ARG A 154 -6.96 3.79 -19.41
N TYR A 155 -7.15 3.25 -18.23
CA TYR A 155 -6.21 2.29 -17.61
C TYR A 155 -6.76 0.86 -17.59
N ARG A 156 -7.77 0.57 -18.40
CA ARG A 156 -8.37 -0.76 -18.48
C ARG A 156 -7.33 -1.83 -18.73
N GLY A 157 -7.32 -2.87 -17.88
CA GLY A 157 -6.37 -3.97 -17.94
C GLY A 157 -4.95 -3.64 -17.49
N ARG A 158 -4.67 -2.37 -17.11
CA ARG A 158 -3.35 -1.89 -16.64
C ARG A 158 -3.33 -1.64 -15.13
N ILE A 159 -4.43 -1.12 -14.58
CA ILE A 159 -4.65 -1.01 -13.14
C ILE A 159 -5.40 -2.26 -12.69
N GLY A 160 -4.80 -2.99 -11.74
CA GLY A 160 -5.32 -4.27 -11.26
C GLY A 160 -6.52 -4.14 -10.31
N GLY A 161 -6.67 -3.00 -9.65
CA GLY A 161 -7.79 -2.76 -8.73
C GLY A 161 -7.97 -1.30 -8.37
N TRP A 162 -9.21 -0.92 -8.02
CA TRP A 162 -9.61 0.46 -7.73
C TRP A 162 -10.27 0.59 -6.36
N ASP A 163 -9.83 1.59 -5.60
CA ASP A 163 -10.62 2.11 -4.48
C ASP A 163 -11.77 2.93 -5.08
N VAL A 164 -12.92 2.27 -5.26
CA VAL A 164 -14.06 2.85 -5.97
C VAL A 164 -14.71 3.94 -5.13
N VAL A 165 -14.97 3.65 -3.86
CA VAL A 165 -15.48 4.62 -2.89
C VAL A 165 -14.57 4.65 -1.67
N ASN A 166 -14.16 5.86 -1.31
CA ASN A 166 -13.32 6.14 -0.16
C ASN A 166 -14.09 6.88 0.93
N GLU A 167 -14.04 6.38 2.17
CA GLU A 167 -14.49 7.06 3.40
C GLU A 167 -15.97 7.48 3.41
N ALA A 168 -16.85 6.59 3.01
CA ALA A 168 -18.30 6.87 2.99
C ALA A 168 -18.97 6.81 4.35
N LEU A 169 -18.32 6.26 5.39
CA LEU A 169 -18.94 6.04 6.70
C LEU A 169 -18.36 6.95 7.78
N ASN A 170 -19.21 7.33 8.74
CA ASN A 170 -18.82 7.92 10.01
C ASN A 170 -18.27 6.85 10.96
N ASP A 171 -17.64 7.26 12.05
CA ASP A 171 -17.06 6.32 13.03
C ASP A 171 -18.11 5.50 13.79
N ASP A 172 -19.36 5.94 13.82
CA ASP A 172 -20.51 5.22 14.35
C ASP A 172 -21.10 4.18 13.38
N GLY A 173 -20.55 4.10 12.15
CA GLY A 173 -21.00 3.19 11.11
C GLY A 173 -22.15 3.72 10.25
N SER A 174 -22.68 4.89 10.53
CA SER A 174 -23.69 5.54 9.70
C SER A 174 -23.09 6.09 8.39
N LEU A 175 -23.91 6.24 7.35
CA LEU A 175 -23.49 6.85 6.09
C LEU A 175 -23.15 8.33 6.32
N ARG A 176 -22.01 8.77 5.77
CA ARG A 176 -21.54 10.15 5.87
C ARG A 176 -22.38 11.04 4.96
N ALA A 177 -22.92 12.13 5.52
CA ALA A 177 -23.64 13.16 4.77
C ALA A 177 -22.69 14.02 3.91
N THR A 178 -22.13 13.42 2.86
CA THR A 178 -21.28 14.08 1.85
C THR A 178 -22.13 14.75 0.77
N PRO A 179 -21.56 15.62 -0.10
CA PRO A 179 -22.28 16.09 -1.28
C PRO A 179 -22.81 14.95 -2.16
N TRP A 180 -22.09 13.82 -2.27
CA TRP A 180 -22.53 12.63 -3.00
C TRP A 180 -23.85 12.08 -2.45
N GLU A 181 -23.88 11.88 -1.12
CA GLU A 181 -25.07 11.33 -0.44
C GLU A 181 -26.24 12.32 -0.46
N ARG A 182 -25.98 13.62 -0.16
CA ARG A 182 -27.06 14.62 -0.12
C ARG A 182 -27.72 14.86 -1.47
N ILE A 183 -26.99 14.78 -2.58
CA ILE A 183 -27.51 15.08 -3.91
C ILE A 183 -28.05 13.81 -4.61
N ILE A 184 -27.32 12.69 -4.52
CA ILE A 184 -27.73 11.43 -5.18
C ILE A 184 -28.56 10.54 -4.25
N GLY A 185 -28.31 10.57 -2.96
CA GLY A 185 -28.82 9.57 -2.03
C GLY A 185 -27.81 8.42 -1.87
N ASP A 186 -28.16 7.46 -1.01
CA ASP A 186 -27.26 6.36 -0.62
C ASP A 186 -26.97 5.35 -1.74
N ASP A 187 -27.73 5.38 -2.83
CA ASP A 187 -27.48 4.56 -4.01
C ASP A 187 -26.28 5.00 -4.87
N TYR A 188 -25.65 6.18 -4.57
CA TYR A 188 -24.40 6.59 -5.21
C TYR A 188 -23.31 5.54 -5.07
N LEU A 189 -23.29 4.81 -3.94
CA LEU A 189 -22.34 3.72 -3.68
C LEU A 189 -22.48 2.61 -4.72
N THR A 190 -23.71 2.12 -4.90
CA THR A 190 -24.01 1.07 -5.87
C THR A 190 -23.72 1.53 -7.30
N LEU A 191 -24.08 2.77 -7.63
CA LEU A 191 -23.83 3.35 -8.96
C LEU A 191 -22.33 3.46 -9.25
N ALA A 192 -21.53 3.94 -8.30
CA ALA A 192 -20.07 4.05 -8.47
C ALA A 192 -19.42 2.70 -8.77
N PHE A 193 -19.75 1.66 -7.99
CA PHE A 193 -19.22 0.30 -8.21
C PHE A 193 -19.70 -0.28 -9.54
N ARG A 194 -20.96 -0.07 -9.92
CA ARG A 194 -21.50 -0.52 -11.21
C ARG A 194 -20.76 0.14 -12.37
N PHE A 195 -20.58 1.46 -12.35
CA PHE A 195 -19.87 2.18 -13.39
C PHE A 195 -18.40 1.75 -13.49
N ALA A 196 -17.73 1.51 -12.37
CA ALA A 196 -16.36 1.00 -12.37
C ALA A 196 -16.28 -0.40 -12.99
N HIS A 197 -17.20 -1.29 -12.65
CA HIS A 197 -17.29 -2.64 -13.24
C HIS A 197 -17.59 -2.60 -14.74
N GLU A 198 -18.53 -1.76 -15.18
CA GLU A 198 -18.84 -1.58 -16.59
C GLU A 198 -17.62 -1.05 -17.38
N ALA A 199 -16.86 -0.13 -16.80
CA ALA A 199 -15.66 0.45 -17.43
C ALA A 199 -14.52 -0.57 -17.55
N ASP A 200 -14.26 -1.37 -16.50
CA ASP A 200 -13.28 -2.48 -16.51
C ASP A 200 -13.80 -3.69 -15.70
N PRO A 201 -14.43 -4.67 -16.35
CA PRO A 201 -14.93 -5.87 -15.67
C PRO A 201 -13.84 -6.77 -15.05
N ALA A 202 -12.59 -6.60 -15.45
CA ALA A 202 -11.48 -7.41 -14.94
C ALA A 202 -10.81 -6.81 -13.70
N ALA A 203 -11.01 -5.51 -13.44
CA ALA A 203 -10.43 -4.83 -12.29
C ALA A 203 -11.08 -5.27 -10.98
N GLN A 204 -10.28 -5.42 -9.94
CA GLN A 204 -10.78 -5.65 -8.59
C GLN A 204 -11.34 -4.34 -8.01
N LEU A 205 -12.53 -4.37 -7.42
CA LEU A 205 -13.21 -3.18 -6.91
C LEU A 205 -13.26 -3.22 -5.38
N TYR A 206 -12.86 -2.12 -4.73
CA TYR A 206 -12.69 -2.03 -3.30
C TYR A 206 -13.48 -0.87 -2.70
N TYR A 207 -13.96 -1.09 -1.47
CA TYR A 207 -14.34 -0.04 -0.54
C TYR A 207 -13.15 0.23 0.38
N ASN A 208 -12.73 1.48 0.56
CA ASN A 208 -11.59 1.86 1.40
C ASN A 208 -12.02 2.86 2.48
N ASP A 209 -11.57 2.64 3.75
CA ASP A 209 -11.90 3.57 4.84
C ASP A 209 -10.90 3.45 6.00
N TYR A 210 -10.85 4.49 6.84
CA TYR A 210 -10.06 4.55 8.07
C TYR A 210 -10.84 4.06 9.29
N SER A 211 -10.15 3.87 10.43
CA SER A 211 -10.74 3.47 11.73
C SER A 211 -11.58 2.19 11.71
N LEU A 212 -11.36 1.29 10.75
CA LEU A 212 -12.16 0.08 10.57
C LEU A 212 -11.93 -0.99 11.66
N ALA A 213 -10.95 -0.82 12.54
CA ALA A 213 -10.82 -1.62 13.74
C ALA A 213 -11.93 -1.34 14.77
N GLY A 214 -12.55 -0.16 14.71
CA GLY A 214 -13.69 0.21 15.57
C GLY A 214 -14.94 -0.61 15.27
N ALA A 215 -15.54 -1.20 16.32
CA ALA A 215 -16.68 -2.10 16.15
C ALA A 215 -17.90 -1.47 15.45
N PRO A 216 -18.34 -0.23 15.75
CA PRO A 216 -19.49 0.36 15.07
C PRO A 216 -19.23 0.54 13.57
N LYS A 217 -18.08 1.12 13.18
CA LYS A 217 -17.73 1.36 11.78
C LYS A 217 -17.52 0.06 11.02
N ARG A 218 -16.90 -0.95 11.65
CA ARG A 218 -16.80 -2.32 11.10
C ARG A 218 -18.16 -2.90 10.74
N LEU A 219 -19.16 -2.78 11.62
CA LEU A 219 -20.53 -3.25 11.36
C LEU A 219 -21.18 -2.48 10.20
N GLY A 220 -20.96 -1.17 10.12
CA GLY A 220 -21.38 -0.34 9.00
C GLY A 220 -20.80 -0.83 7.67
N VAL A 221 -19.50 -1.16 7.62
CA VAL A 221 -18.86 -1.73 6.42
C VAL A 221 -19.42 -3.10 6.07
N VAL A 222 -19.67 -3.96 7.06
CA VAL A 222 -20.31 -5.26 6.83
C VAL A 222 -21.69 -5.08 6.18
N ALA A 223 -22.50 -4.14 6.67
CA ALA A 223 -23.80 -3.83 6.09
C ALA A 223 -23.68 -3.27 4.67
N LEU A 224 -22.72 -2.37 4.44
CA LEU A 224 -22.44 -1.79 3.12
C LEU A 224 -22.05 -2.86 2.09
N VAL A 225 -21.09 -3.72 2.41
CA VAL A 225 -20.65 -4.78 1.50
C VAL A 225 -21.78 -5.75 1.18
N ARG A 226 -22.58 -6.18 2.17
CA ARG A 226 -23.75 -7.02 1.96
C ARG A 226 -24.77 -6.35 1.04
N ARG A 227 -25.01 -5.06 1.19
CA ARG A 227 -25.91 -4.29 0.34
C ARG A 227 -25.42 -4.27 -1.12
N LEU A 228 -24.10 -4.02 -1.35
CA LEU A 228 -23.53 -4.04 -2.69
C LEU A 228 -23.63 -5.44 -3.32
N GLN A 229 -23.33 -6.49 -2.57
CA GLN A 229 -23.48 -7.88 -3.01
C GLN A 229 -24.95 -8.22 -3.36
N ALA A 230 -25.90 -7.80 -2.53
CA ALA A 230 -27.34 -7.99 -2.79
C ALA A 230 -27.81 -7.24 -4.04
N ALA A 231 -27.18 -6.11 -4.37
CA ALA A 231 -27.45 -5.37 -5.61
C ALA A 231 -26.77 -5.99 -6.85
N GLY A 232 -26.09 -7.13 -6.71
CA GLY A 232 -25.38 -7.82 -7.78
C GLY A 232 -24.12 -7.10 -8.27
N VAL A 233 -23.54 -6.22 -7.44
CA VAL A 233 -22.34 -5.48 -7.79
C VAL A 233 -21.10 -6.21 -7.24
N PRO A 234 -20.06 -6.43 -8.05
CA PRO A 234 -18.86 -7.10 -7.57
C PRO A 234 -18.09 -6.23 -6.59
N VAL A 235 -17.83 -6.77 -5.40
CA VAL A 235 -16.92 -6.19 -4.41
C VAL A 235 -15.81 -7.20 -4.17
N ALA A 236 -14.60 -6.86 -4.60
CA ALA A 236 -13.44 -7.75 -4.48
C ALA A 236 -12.82 -7.69 -3.07
N GLY A 237 -12.94 -6.55 -2.39
CA GLY A 237 -12.33 -6.41 -1.07
C GLY A 237 -12.70 -5.14 -0.32
N VAL A 238 -12.25 -5.13 0.95
CA VAL A 238 -12.31 -3.99 1.86
C VAL A 238 -10.89 -3.53 2.16
N GLY A 239 -10.62 -2.26 1.91
CA GLY A 239 -9.39 -1.57 2.30
C GLY A 239 -9.52 -0.99 3.69
N MET A 240 -8.62 -1.39 4.58
CA MET A 240 -8.42 -0.81 5.90
C MET A 240 -7.20 0.11 5.82
N GLN A 241 -7.38 1.42 5.93
CA GLN A 241 -6.27 2.38 5.78
C GLN A 241 -5.15 2.14 6.80
N ASN A 242 -5.51 1.92 8.06
CA ASN A 242 -4.55 1.70 9.14
C ASN A 242 -3.54 2.85 9.32
N HIS A 243 -4.06 4.08 9.46
CA HIS A 243 -3.30 5.19 10.02
C HIS A 243 -3.24 5.01 11.54
N ASP A 244 -2.30 4.19 11.98
CA ASP A 244 -2.20 3.69 13.34
C ASP A 244 -1.32 4.56 14.23
N GLY A 245 -1.28 4.25 15.50
CA GLY A 245 -0.31 4.77 16.47
C GLY A 245 0.33 3.64 17.26
N LEU A 246 1.22 4.00 18.17
CA LEU A 246 1.94 3.00 18.99
C LEU A 246 1.00 2.18 19.87
N ASP A 247 -0.11 2.76 20.30
CA ASP A 247 -1.08 2.18 21.26
C ASP A 247 -2.46 1.89 20.65
N TYR A 248 -2.69 2.22 19.39
CA TYR A 248 -3.96 1.99 18.70
C TYR A 248 -3.76 1.61 17.22
N PRO A 249 -4.74 0.87 16.64
CA PRO A 249 -5.85 0.21 17.33
C PRO A 249 -5.37 -0.95 18.22
N ALA A 250 -6.23 -1.44 19.11
CA ALA A 250 -5.96 -2.69 19.81
C ALA A 250 -5.86 -3.85 18.81
N LEU A 251 -4.85 -4.72 18.96
CA LEU A 251 -4.61 -5.82 18.01
C LEU A 251 -5.80 -6.78 17.88
N ALA A 252 -6.51 -7.04 18.99
CA ALA A 252 -7.72 -7.88 18.97
C ALA A 252 -8.87 -7.24 18.18
N ALA A 253 -8.97 -5.90 18.17
CA ALA A 253 -9.98 -5.20 17.39
C ALA A 253 -9.64 -5.25 15.88
N LEU A 254 -8.36 -5.13 15.53
CA LEU A 254 -7.87 -5.30 14.16
C LEU A 254 -8.12 -6.73 13.65
N ASP A 255 -7.74 -7.74 14.43
CA ASP A 255 -7.98 -9.16 14.17
C ASP A 255 -9.47 -9.45 13.91
N SER A 256 -10.35 -8.95 14.79
CA SER A 256 -11.81 -9.08 14.64
C SER A 256 -12.35 -8.43 13.37
N SER A 257 -11.76 -7.32 12.91
CA SER A 257 -12.20 -6.63 11.69
C SER A 257 -11.80 -7.38 10.44
N ILE A 258 -10.57 -7.88 10.39
CA ILE A 258 -10.11 -8.72 9.27
C ILE A 258 -11.00 -9.96 9.16
N ALA A 259 -11.26 -10.65 10.27
CA ALA A 259 -12.13 -11.84 10.29
C ALA A 259 -13.57 -11.51 9.84
N ALA A 260 -14.13 -10.38 10.29
CA ALA A 260 -15.48 -9.97 9.93
C ALA A 260 -15.63 -9.66 8.43
N PHE A 261 -14.64 -9.01 7.81
CA PHE A 261 -14.67 -8.73 6.39
C PHE A 261 -14.39 -9.98 5.56
N ALA A 262 -13.45 -10.83 5.96
CA ALA A 262 -13.19 -12.11 5.33
C ALA A 262 -14.43 -13.02 5.31
N ALA A 263 -15.24 -13.00 6.37
CA ALA A 263 -16.51 -13.75 6.45
C ALA A 263 -17.56 -13.34 5.42
N LEU A 264 -17.37 -12.19 4.73
CA LEU A 264 -18.22 -11.76 3.61
C LEU A 264 -17.79 -12.38 2.27
N GLY A 265 -16.73 -13.19 2.26
CA GLY A 265 -16.17 -13.77 1.03
C GLY A 265 -15.33 -12.78 0.20
N VAL A 266 -14.91 -11.65 0.79
CA VAL A 266 -14.08 -10.64 0.13
C VAL A 266 -12.67 -10.61 0.73
N LYS A 267 -11.69 -10.10 -0.04
CA LYS A 267 -10.33 -9.90 0.47
C LYS A 267 -10.24 -8.67 1.37
N VAL A 268 -9.26 -8.70 2.25
CA VAL A 268 -8.90 -7.54 3.08
C VAL A 268 -7.56 -6.98 2.60
N MET A 269 -7.46 -5.68 2.52
CA MET A 269 -6.20 -5.00 2.23
C MET A 269 -5.91 -4.01 3.35
N ILE A 270 -4.64 -3.93 3.75
CA ILE A 270 -4.13 -2.82 4.54
C ILE A 270 -3.59 -1.82 3.53
N THR A 271 -4.22 -0.65 3.42
CA THR A 271 -4.06 0.20 2.23
C THR A 271 -3.18 1.42 2.43
N GLU A 272 -3.03 1.90 3.68
CA GLU A 272 -2.40 3.19 3.96
C GLU A 272 -1.60 3.16 5.27
N LEU A 273 -0.94 2.02 5.55
CA LEU A 273 -0.28 1.78 6.83
C LEU A 273 0.82 2.81 7.12
N ASP A 274 0.62 3.52 8.20
CA ASP A 274 1.65 4.28 8.89
C ASP A 274 1.42 4.20 10.41
N VAL A 275 2.47 4.41 11.21
CA VAL A 275 2.39 4.37 12.68
C VAL A 275 2.88 5.70 13.24
N ASP A 276 1.95 6.55 13.64
CA ASP A 276 2.27 7.85 14.25
C ASP A 276 2.97 7.65 15.59
N VAL A 277 4.18 8.21 15.71
CA VAL A 277 4.99 8.15 16.95
C VAL A 277 4.90 9.44 17.76
N LEU A 278 4.33 10.50 17.18
CA LEU A 278 4.21 11.79 17.85
C LEU A 278 2.93 11.88 18.69
N PRO A 279 2.89 12.78 19.68
CA PRO A 279 1.68 13.04 20.45
C PRO A 279 0.51 13.46 19.55
N ARG A 280 -0.69 12.97 19.89
CA ARG A 280 -1.92 13.32 19.16
C ARG A 280 -2.24 14.80 19.34
N ALA A 281 -2.39 15.50 18.22
CA ALA A 281 -2.76 16.91 18.21
C ALA A 281 -4.24 17.18 18.50
N MET A 282 -5.11 16.20 18.19
CA MET A 282 -6.55 16.26 18.33
C MET A 282 -7.11 14.96 18.88
N ARG A 283 -8.20 15.02 19.64
CA ARG A 283 -8.86 13.83 20.21
C ARG A 283 -9.52 12.94 19.15
N GLN A 284 -10.08 13.56 18.13
CA GLN A 284 -10.66 12.90 16.98
C GLN A 284 -10.20 13.65 15.73
N THR A 285 -9.63 12.92 14.80
CA THR A 285 -9.36 13.39 13.45
C THR A 285 -10.49 12.88 12.59
N GLY A 286 -11.38 13.79 12.16
CA GLY A 286 -12.42 13.44 11.19
C GLY A 286 -11.83 13.14 9.82
N ALA A 287 -12.69 12.78 8.86
CA ALA A 287 -12.29 12.54 7.47
C ALA A 287 -11.92 13.81 6.68
N ASP A 288 -11.96 14.97 7.30
CA ASP A 288 -11.59 16.24 6.65
C ASP A 288 -10.07 16.43 6.72
N VAL A 289 -9.39 16.11 5.61
CA VAL A 289 -7.95 16.32 5.46
C VAL A 289 -7.55 17.79 5.45
N GLY A 290 -8.51 18.73 5.37
CA GLY A 290 -8.30 20.17 5.51
C GLY A 290 -8.13 20.63 6.97
N GLN A 291 -8.55 19.81 7.95
CA GLN A 291 -8.40 20.16 9.36
C GLN A 291 -6.94 20.33 9.76
N ARG A 292 -6.67 21.40 10.50
CA ARG A 292 -5.32 21.71 11.00
C ARG A 292 -5.38 22.01 12.49
N ALA A 293 -4.34 21.60 13.21
CA ALA A 293 -4.08 21.99 14.59
C ALA A 293 -2.89 22.95 14.65
N ALA A 294 -2.92 23.86 15.61
CA ALA A 294 -1.82 24.78 15.82
C ALA A 294 -0.52 24.04 16.20
N ALA A 295 0.59 24.48 15.64
CA ALA A 295 1.90 23.97 15.99
C ALA A 295 2.25 24.37 17.43
N ARG A 296 2.71 23.39 18.23
CA ARG A 296 3.19 23.56 19.60
C ARG A 296 4.41 22.66 19.83
N PRO A 297 5.37 23.08 20.64
CA PRO A 297 6.58 22.28 20.90
C PRO A 297 6.30 20.87 21.42
N ASP A 298 5.29 20.71 22.28
CA ASP A 298 4.89 19.42 22.84
C ASP A 298 4.34 18.42 21.80
N LEU A 299 3.93 18.92 20.63
CA LEU A 299 3.45 18.10 19.51
C LEU A 299 4.57 17.69 18.54
N ASN A 300 5.81 18.19 18.73
CA ASN A 300 6.99 17.81 17.96
C ASN A 300 8.20 17.65 18.87
N PRO A 301 8.17 16.70 19.81
CA PRO A 301 9.19 16.57 20.86
C PRO A 301 10.55 16.11 20.33
N TRP A 302 10.63 15.58 19.11
CA TRP A 302 11.86 15.04 18.52
C TRP A 302 12.12 15.61 17.13
N PRO A 303 12.42 16.92 17.00
CA PRO A 303 12.56 17.55 15.68
C PRO A 303 13.79 17.07 14.90
N ASP A 304 14.85 16.63 15.59
CA ASP A 304 16.12 16.27 14.97
C ASP A 304 16.27 14.76 14.76
N ALA A 305 15.92 13.94 15.76
CA ALA A 305 16.01 12.49 15.68
C ALA A 305 15.04 11.79 16.65
N LEU A 306 14.49 10.66 16.22
CA LEU A 306 13.65 9.81 17.08
C LEU A 306 14.56 9.06 18.09
N PRO A 307 14.29 9.14 19.40
CA PRO A 307 15.06 8.40 20.42
C PRO A 307 15.06 6.90 20.22
N ASP A 308 16.13 6.19 20.59
CA ASP A 308 16.24 4.74 20.43
C ASP A 308 15.10 3.98 21.10
N SER A 309 14.64 4.41 22.28
CA SER A 309 13.49 3.81 22.96
C SER A 309 12.21 3.86 22.11
N MET A 310 12.01 4.95 21.38
CA MET A 310 10.88 5.15 20.48
C MET A 310 11.05 4.37 19.18
N GLN A 311 12.29 4.28 18.65
CA GLN A 311 12.62 3.39 17.53
C GLN A 311 12.25 1.93 17.85
N GLN A 312 12.59 1.48 19.06
CA GLN A 312 12.24 0.14 19.53
C GLN A 312 10.74 -0.03 19.78
N ALA A 313 10.05 1.00 20.26
CA ALA A 313 8.59 0.96 20.39
C ALA A 313 7.90 0.83 19.03
N LEU A 314 8.34 1.61 18.03
CA LEU A 314 7.87 1.53 16.65
C LEU A 314 8.13 0.14 16.06
N ALA A 315 9.32 -0.41 16.26
CA ALA A 315 9.69 -1.75 15.79
C ALA A 315 8.79 -2.84 16.37
N ARG A 316 8.53 -2.80 17.67
CA ARG A 316 7.57 -3.73 18.33
C ARG A 316 6.18 -3.59 17.74
N ARG A 317 5.70 -2.34 17.60
CA ARG A 317 4.35 -2.08 17.07
C ARG A 317 4.18 -2.64 15.66
N TYR A 318 5.14 -2.42 14.76
CA TYR A 318 5.13 -3.00 13.42
C TYR A 318 5.18 -4.53 13.43
N ALA A 319 6.00 -5.13 14.30
CA ALA A 319 6.04 -6.59 14.44
C ALA A 319 4.68 -7.15 14.91
N ASP A 320 4.00 -6.48 15.83
CA ASP A 320 2.69 -6.87 16.34
C ASP A 320 1.61 -6.79 15.24
N LEU A 321 1.57 -5.67 14.49
CA LEU A 321 0.66 -5.47 13.38
C LEU A 321 0.88 -6.53 12.28
N PHE A 322 2.12 -6.71 11.84
CA PHE A 322 2.44 -7.72 10.84
C PHE A 322 2.21 -9.14 11.34
N GLY A 323 2.32 -9.38 12.66
CA GLY A 323 1.92 -10.64 13.29
C GLY A 323 0.43 -10.93 13.10
N VAL A 324 -0.44 -9.91 13.22
CA VAL A 324 -1.87 -10.04 12.91
C VAL A 324 -2.06 -10.32 11.42
N PHE A 325 -1.49 -9.49 10.54
CA PHE A 325 -1.65 -9.65 9.09
C PHE A 325 -1.16 -11.01 8.59
N TYR A 326 -0.07 -11.52 9.13
CA TYR A 326 0.49 -12.81 8.74
C TYR A 326 -0.38 -13.99 9.20
N ARG A 327 -1.03 -13.91 10.36
CA ARG A 327 -2.02 -14.92 10.78
C ARG A 327 -3.19 -15.00 9.80
N HIS A 328 -3.58 -13.87 9.23
CA HIS A 328 -4.66 -13.74 8.25
C HIS A 328 -4.14 -13.72 6.78
N ARG A 329 -2.98 -14.33 6.49
CA ARG A 329 -2.39 -14.32 5.14
C ARG A 329 -3.23 -14.99 4.06
N GLY A 330 -4.25 -15.75 4.43
CA GLY A 330 -5.24 -16.31 3.51
C GLY A 330 -6.27 -15.29 3.04
N GLU A 331 -6.56 -14.31 3.88
CA GLU A 331 -7.60 -13.28 3.70
C GLU A 331 -7.00 -11.93 3.30
N VAL A 332 -5.84 -11.57 3.89
CA VAL A 332 -5.12 -10.33 3.57
C VAL A 332 -4.41 -10.48 2.23
N ALA A 333 -4.80 -9.67 1.25
CA ALA A 333 -4.25 -9.72 -0.10
C ALA A 333 -3.01 -8.82 -0.28
N ARG A 334 -2.95 -7.68 0.41
CA ARG A 334 -1.81 -6.75 0.37
C ARG A 334 -1.70 -5.92 1.64
N VAL A 335 -0.47 -5.44 1.90
CA VAL A 335 -0.15 -4.44 2.92
C VAL A 335 0.62 -3.31 2.24
N THR A 336 0.06 -2.11 2.23
CA THR A 336 0.62 -0.93 1.56
C THR A 336 0.91 0.14 2.60
N PHE A 337 2.14 0.61 2.68
CA PHE A 337 2.54 1.74 3.51
C PHE A 337 2.12 3.05 2.86
N TRP A 338 1.67 4.04 3.65
CA TRP A 338 1.30 5.35 3.12
C TRP A 338 2.52 6.27 3.01
N GLY A 339 3.40 5.92 2.09
CA GLY A 339 4.67 6.57 1.79
C GLY A 339 5.84 5.59 1.75
N VAL A 340 7.00 6.07 1.31
CA VAL A 340 8.23 5.27 1.16
C VAL A 340 9.19 5.51 2.31
N THR A 341 9.50 6.78 2.60
CA THR A 341 10.41 7.19 3.67
C THR A 341 9.77 8.23 4.60
N ASP A 342 10.30 8.35 5.80
CA ASP A 342 9.83 9.36 6.77
C ASP A 342 9.98 10.81 6.22
N ARG A 343 10.84 11.05 5.22
CA ARG A 343 11.08 12.37 4.64
C ARG A 343 9.82 12.97 4.05
N ASP A 344 9.10 12.16 3.27
CA ASP A 344 7.96 12.61 2.48
C ASP A 344 6.60 12.21 3.09
N SER A 345 6.60 11.69 4.33
CA SER A 345 5.36 11.33 5.00
C SER A 345 4.43 12.54 5.16
N TRP A 346 3.16 12.37 4.77
CA TRP A 346 2.11 13.36 4.97
C TRP A 346 1.95 13.77 6.45
N LYS A 347 2.29 12.89 7.38
CA LYS A 347 2.29 13.13 8.83
C LYS A 347 3.25 14.23 9.27
N ASN A 348 4.19 14.63 8.43
CA ASN A 348 5.04 15.79 8.70
C ASN A 348 4.27 17.11 8.67
N ASN A 349 3.14 17.15 7.93
CA ASN A 349 2.38 18.36 7.69
C ASN A 349 0.90 18.26 8.10
N TRP A 350 0.45 17.08 8.52
CA TRP A 350 -0.93 16.87 8.95
C TRP A 350 -0.99 16.08 10.26
N PRO A 351 -1.89 16.42 11.18
CA PRO A 351 -2.75 17.63 11.22
C PRO A 351 -2.02 18.90 11.63
N VAL A 352 -0.74 18.82 12.01
CA VAL A 352 0.11 19.94 12.42
C VAL A 352 1.20 20.18 11.38
N PRO A 353 1.23 21.33 10.71
CA PRO A 353 2.26 21.64 9.73
C PRO A 353 3.67 21.70 10.34
N GLY A 354 4.68 21.22 9.61
CA GLY A 354 6.08 21.34 9.95
C GLY A 354 6.58 20.45 11.10
N ARG A 355 5.87 19.37 11.42
CA ARG A 355 6.40 18.35 12.37
C ARG A 355 7.45 17.47 11.70
N THR A 356 8.31 16.88 12.52
CA THR A 356 9.22 15.81 12.09
C THR A 356 8.69 14.48 12.61
N ASN A 357 7.95 13.75 11.77
CA ASN A 357 7.40 12.43 12.12
C ASN A 357 8.26 11.29 11.56
N TYR A 358 8.11 10.11 12.14
CA TYR A 358 8.92 8.93 11.82
C TYR A 358 8.07 7.66 11.65
N PRO A 359 6.97 7.70 10.84
CA PRO A 359 5.93 6.68 10.87
C PRO A 359 6.24 5.43 10.03
N LEU A 360 7.27 5.43 9.19
CA LEU A 360 7.52 4.40 8.19
C LEU A 360 8.71 3.50 8.54
N LEU A 361 8.98 2.50 7.67
CA LEU A 361 10.08 1.54 7.87
C LEU A 361 11.45 2.08 7.45
N PHE A 362 11.48 3.11 6.61
CA PHE A 362 12.71 3.75 6.12
C PHE A 362 12.81 5.17 6.64
N GLY A 363 13.98 5.51 7.13
CA GLY A 363 14.28 6.85 7.62
C GLY A 363 14.32 7.89 6.51
N ARG A 364 14.51 9.17 6.89
CA ARG A 364 14.59 10.30 5.96
C ARG A 364 15.77 10.20 4.98
N ASP A 365 16.78 9.41 5.31
CA ASP A 365 17.94 9.10 4.48
C ASP A 365 17.76 7.85 3.60
N GLY A 366 16.58 7.26 3.61
CA GLY A 366 16.25 6.03 2.87
C GLY A 366 16.81 4.75 3.49
N ARG A 367 17.47 4.82 4.65
CA ARG A 367 18.00 3.63 5.32
C ARG A 367 16.89 2.91 6.10
N PRO A 368 16.98 1.56 6.19
CA PRO A 368 16.05 0.80 7.01
C PRO A 368 16.19 1.15 8.49
N LYS A 369 15.05 1.25 9.17
CA LYS A 369 14.95 1.45 10.61
C LYS A 369 14.83 0.11 11.34
N PRO A 370 14.99 0.03 12.68
CA PRO A 370 14.73 -1.21 13.43
C PRO A 370 13.36 -1.85 13.15
N ALA A 371 12.36 -1.04 12.79
CA ALA A 371 11.05 -1.51 12.40
C ALA A 371 11.05 -2.38 11.12
N PHE A 372 11.94 -2.09 10.16
CA PHE A 372 12.12 -2.91 8.96
C PHE A 372 12.58 -4.33 9.31
N ASP A 373 13.60 -4.46 10.15
CA ASP A 373 14.13 -5.75 10.58
C ASP A 373 13.10 -6.54 11.40
N ALA A 374 12.33 -5.83 12.24
CA ALA A 374 11.26 -6.44 13.03
C ALA A 374 10.14 -7.02 12.15
N VAL A 375 9.77 -6.34 11.07
CA VAL A 375 8.80 -6.83 10.07
C VAL A 375 9.35 -8.05 9.33
N LEU A 376 10.61 -8.01 8.86
CA LEU A 376 11.24 -9.18 8.22
C LEU A 376 11.32 -10.39 9.16
N ALA A 377 11.53 -10.16 10.46
CA ALA A 377 11.56 -11.24 11.44
C ALA A 377 10.21 -11.94 11.60
N VAL A 378 9.08 -11.24 11.38
CA VAL A 378 7.74 -11.88 11.37
C VAL A 378 7.62 -12.89 10.24
N ALA A 379 8.03 -12.52 9.02
CA ALA A 379 7.99 -13.42 7.87
C ALA A 379 8.85 -14.67 8.09
N ARG A 380 10.08 -14.51 8.63
CA ARG A 380 10.98 -15.63 8.95
C ARG A 380 10.37 -16.60 9.96
N ARG A 381 9.78 -16.08 11.05
CA ARG A 381 9.10 -16.93 12.06
C ARG A 381 7.90 -17.67 11.49
N GLY A 382 7.12 -16.99 10.64
CA GLY A 382 5.95 -17.60 10.01
C GLY A 382 6.30 -18.70 9.00
N ALA A 383 7.44 -18.59 8.32
CA ALA A 383 7.92 -19.60 7.38
C ALA A 383 8.43 -20.88 8.08
N THR A 384 8.79 -20.79 9.37
CA THR A 384 9.30 -21.94 10.16
C THR A 384 8.24 -22.57 11.07
N ALA A 385 7.03 -21.97 11.16
CA ALA A 385 5.92 -22.58 11.87
C ALA A 385 5.29 -23.69 11.01
N PRO A 386 5.07 -24.91 11.56
CA PRO A 386 4.50 -26.05 10.83
C PRO A 386 3.07 -25.80 10.36
#